data_d695520f16f0d845d42cdab7f02b0059
#
_entry.id   d695520f16f0d845d42cdab7f02b0059
#
_cell.length_a   1.000
_cell.length_b   1.000
_cell.length_c   1.000
_cell.angle_alpha   90.00
_cell.angle_beta   90.00
_cell.angle_gamma   90.00
#
_symmetry.space_group_name_H-M   'P 1'
#
loop_
_entity.id
_entity.type
_entity.pdbx_description
1 polymer ?
#
loop_
_entity_poly.entity_id
_entity_poly.type
_entity_poly.pdbx_seq_one_letter_code
_entity_poly.pdbx_strand_id
1 'polypeptide(L)'
;MKNNYMESINKDLKEYFNILEPEFPIWLNDYINTKEMLKQQYISMTCGTIYSDLFESEFFFSSLDHAIAVALIIWHFTKDKKQTLSGLFHDIATPVFKHCVDFMNKDYITQESTEDLTTQIIENSEEIMTLLQRDKIQLNEVDNYHLYPIADNDTPQLSSDRLEYSLSNALFTYKLSDIEKIKEIYNDIKIVKNEHNIDEMAFKNKKIAREFVKITSRLSVIYREERTRYSMQLLADIMKKLNEENLVTLEDLYKLKDKDIIEIIRNSKYKNIYEIWEKAKKVKVSPSKPKDIYSVHLSAKVRYIDPLVNNERISKICKIAQKQIEKNLSYNMDNYVFLDGIKEIDLT
;
A
#
# COMPACT_ATOMS: atom_id res chain seq x y z
N MET A 1 -11.92 -13.49 -25.70
CA MET A 1 -10.90 -14.08 -24.82
C MET A 1 -10.74 -13.12 -23.63
N LYS A 2 -10.93 -13.58 -22.39
CA LYS A 2 -10.60 -12.77 -21.21
C LYS A 2 -9.09 -12.46 -21.30
N ASN A 3 -8.74 -11.21 -21.15
CA ASN A 3 -7.34 -10.76 -21.18
C ASN A 3 -6.66 -11.37 -19.96
N ASN A 4 -5.71 -12.27 -20.14
CA ASN A 4 -4.98 -12.87 -19.03
C ASN A 4 -3.98 -11.83 -18.50
N TYR A 5 -4.24 -11.28 -17.32
CA TYR A 5 -3.40 -10.24 -16.72
C TYR A 5 -1.93 -10.69 -16.63
N MET A 6 -1.69 -11.92 -16.19
CA MET A 6 -0.34 -12.48 -16.05
C MET A 6 0.45 -12.59 -17.37
N GLU A 7 -0.23 -12.62 -18.51
CA GLU A 7 0.43 -12.58 -19.82
C GLU A 7 0.83 -11.17 -20.24
N SER A 8 0.13 -10.16 -19.74
CA SER A 8 0.30 -8.75 -20.11
C SER A 8 1.34 -7.98 -19.28
N ILE A 9 1.76 -8.50 -18.11
CA ILE A 9 2.69 -7.82 -17.22
C ILE A 9 4.10 -7.74 -17.82
N ASN A 10 4.84 -6.67 -17.45
CA ASN A 10 6.19 -6.44 -17.95
C ASN A 10 7.22 -7.45 -17.37
N LYS A 11 8.43 -7.43 -17.95
CA LYS A 11 9.50 -8.39 -17.58
C LYS A 11 9.93 -8.25 -16.12
N ASP A 12 10.07 -7.03 -15.62
CA ASP A 12 10.58 -6.78 -14.26
C ASP A 12 9.59 -7.28 -13.21
N LEU A 13 8.29 -7.09 -13.46
CA LEU A 13 7.23 -7.61 -12.62
C LEU A 13 7.16 -9.14 -12.66
N LYS A 14 7.35 -9.75 -13.84
CA LYS A 14 7.44 -11.22 -13.96
C LYS A 14 8.61 -11.78 -13.16
N GLU A 15 9.77 -11.12 -13.22
CA GLU A 15 10.95 -11.53 -12.45
C GLU A 15 10.70 -11.42 -10.94
N TYR A 16 10.07 -10.34 -10.49
CA TYR A 16 9.68 -10.16 -9.09
C TYR A 16 8.70 -11.26 -8.62
N PHE A 17 7.64 -11.52 -9.37
CA PHE A 17 6.68 -12.57 -9.04
C PHE A 17 7.31 -13.98 -9.02
N ASN A 18 8.24 -14.24 -9.93
CA ASN A 18 8.98 -15.51 -9.96
C ASN A 18 9.93 -15.68 -8.75
N ILE A 19 10.39 -14.59 -8.13
CA ILE A 19 11.10 -14.66 -6.84
C ILE A 19 10.15 -15.06 -5.72
N LEU A 20 8.93 -14.50 -5.70
CA LEU A 20 7.94 -14.77 -4.65
C LEU A 20 7.37 -16.20 -4.72
N GLU A 21 7.08 -16.69 -5.92
CA GLU A 21 6.62 -18.07 -6.16
C GLU A 21 7.05 -18.53 -7.56
N PRO A 22 8.08 -19.36 -7.67
CA PRO A 22 8.57 -19.85 -8.96
C PRO A 22 7.55 -20.70 -9.73
N GLU A 23 6.67 -21.40 -9.00
CA GLU A 23 5.60 -22.21 -9.56
C GLU A 23 4.25 -21.51 -9.40
N PHE A 24 4.01 -20.53 -10.29
CA PHE A 24 2.78 -19.74 -10.24
C PHE A 24 1.53 -20.64 -10.18
N PRO A 25 0.64 -20.46 -9.20
CA PRO A 25 -0.58 -21.27 -9.05
C PRO A 25 -1.62 -20.89 -10.12
N ILE A 26 -1.67 -21.66 -11.22
CA ILE A 26 -2.48 -21.36 -12.43
C ILE A 26 -3.95 -21.07 -12.07
N TRP A 27 -4.52 -21.76 -11.06
CA TRP A 27 -5.89 -21.57 -10.60
C TRP A 27 -6.18 -20.13 -10.12
N LEU A 28 -5.15 -19.40 -9.65
CA LEU A 28 -5.27 -18.03 -9.17
C LEU A 28 -5.66 -17.07 -10.30
N ASN A 29 -5.29 -17.39 -11.56
CA ASN A 29 -5.66 -16.56 -12.72
C ASN A 29 -7.18 -16.37 -12.86
N ASP A 30 -7.99 -17.36 -12.48
CA ASP A 30 -9.45 -17.22 -12.57
C ASP A 30 -9.95 -16.06 -11.70
N TYR A 31 -9.42 -15.95 -10.48
CA TYR A 31 -9.77 -14.90 -9.53
C TYR A 31 -9.15 -13.55 -9.90
N ILE A 32 -7.90 -13.53 -10.33
CA ILE A 32 -7.20 -12.30 -10.81
C ILE A 32 -7.97 -11.65 -11.96
N ASN A 33 -8.54 -12.45 -12.86
CA ASN A 33 -9.24 -11.96 -14.06
C ASN A 33 -10.72 -11.62 -13.83
N THR A 34 -11.19 -11.56 -12.58
CA THR A 34 -12.52 -11.03 -12.26
C THR A 34 -12.55 -9.51 -12.42
N LYS A 35 -13.72 -8.95 -12.69
CA LYS A 35 -13.90 -7.52 -12.97
C LYS A 35 -13.41 -6.65 -11.81
N GLU A 36 -13.72 -7.04 -10.58
CA GLU A 36 -13.40 -6.32 -9.37
C GLU A 36 -11.90 -6.28 -9.12
N MET A 37 -11.20 -7.41 -9.32
CA MET A 37 -9.75 -7.47 -9.22
C MET A 37 -9.07 -6.69 -10.36
N LEU A 38 -9.52 -6.85 -11.60
CA LEU A 38 -8.95 -6.13 -12.74
C LEU A 38 -9.08 -4.60 -12.63
N LYS A 39 -10.06 -4.09 -11.89
CA LYS A 39 -10.17 -2.65 -11.58
C LYS A 39 -8.92 -2.15 -10.85
N GLN A 40 -8.34 -2.95 -9.97
CA GLN A 40 -7.21 -2.58 -9.15
C GLN A 40 -5.91 -2.36 -9.95
N GLN A 41 -5.83 -2.84 -11.19
CA GLN A 41 -4.68 -2.55 -12.08
C GLN A 41 -4.55 -1.06 -12.45
N TYR A 42 -5.59 -0.26 -12.22
CA TYR A 42 -5.63 1.18 -12.53
C TYR A 42 -5.47 2.08 -11.31
N ILE A 43 -5.24 1.49 -10.13
CA ILE A 43 -5.00 2.20 -8.87
C ILE A 43 -3.53 2.04 -8.50
N SER A 44 -2.83 3.15 -8.32
CA SER A 44 -1.42 3.14 -7.93
C SER A 44 -1.23 2.82 -6.44
N MET A 45 -0.25 1.97 -6.12
CA MET A 45 0.17 1.72 -4.74
C MET A 45 0.72 2.95 -4.02
N THR A 46 1.02 4.02 -4.73
CA THR A 46 1.65 5.23 -4.17
C THR A 46 0.64 6.28 -3.69
N CYS A 47 -0.63 5.93 -3.53
CA CYS A 47 -1.67 6.87 -3.09
C CYS A 47 -1.74 8.15 -3.95
N GLY A 48 -1.65 8.00 -5.27
CA GLY A 48 -1.68 9.12 -6.22
C GLY A 48 -0.39 9.93 -6.32
N THR A 49 0.62 9.71 -5.46
CA THR A 49 1.85 10.52 -5.47
C THR A 49 2.69 10.35 -6.74
N ILE A 50 2.54 9.23 -7.47
CA ILE A 50 3.19 9.01 -8.77
C ILE A 50 2.84 10.07 -9.82
N TYR A 51 1.73 10.79 -9.64
CA TYR A 51 1.27 11.82 -10.59
C TYR A 51 1.86 13.20 -10.32
N SER A 52 2.79 13.34 -9.36
CA SER A 52 3.47 14.62 -9.06
C SER A 52 4.97 14.52 -9.20
N ASP A 53 5.55 15.55 -9.78
CA ASP A 53 7.00 15.72 -9.91
C ASP A 53 7.75 15.88 -8.56
N LEU A 54 7.01 15.93 -7.44
CA LEU A 54 7.59 15.82 -6.08
C LEU A 54 8.22 14.43 -5.84
N PHE A 55 7.79 13.42 -6.63
CA PHE A 55 8.21 12.03 -6.48
C PHE A 55 8.80 11.53 -7.80
N GLU A 56 10.03 11.04 -7.74
CA GLU A 56 10.75 10.52 -8.91
C GLU A 56 10.39 9.03 -9.14
N SER A 57 9.10 8.71 -9.30
CA SER A 57 8.67 7.35 -9.57
C SER A 57 8.42 7.15 -11.05
N GLU A 58 9.12 6.19 -11.65
CA GLU A 58 9.01 5.84 -13.08
C GLU A 58 8.21 4.55 -13.30
N PHE A 59 7.98 3.75 -12.26
CA PHE A 59 7.32 2.47 -12.36
C PHE A 59 5.93 2.53 -11.73
N PHE A 60 4.91 2.24 -12.54
CA PHE A 60 3.53 2.13 -12.06
C PHE A 60 3.30 0.73 -11.49
N PHE A 61 3.47 0.58 -10.18
CA PHE A 61 3.10 -0.61 -9.43
C PHE A 61 1.67 -0.45 -8.94
N SER A 62 0.77 -1.33 -9.40
CA SER A 62 -0.67 -1.20 -9.14
C SER A 62 -1.09 -1.92 -7.85
N SER A 63 -2.29 -1.59 -7.34
CA SER A 63 -2.91 -2.35 -6.25
C SER A 63 -3.16 -3.80 -6.64
N LEU A 64 -3.40 -4.11 -7.92
CA LEU A 64 -3.53 -5.49 -8.38
C LEU A 64 -2.19 -6.23 -8.31
N ASP A 65 -1.08 -5.59 -8.71
CA ASP A 65 0.26 -6.18 -8.60
C ASP A 65 0.60 -6.52 -7.15
N HIS A 66 0.30 -5.60 -6.23
CA HIS A 66 0.44 -5.79 -4.79
C HIS A 66 -0.40 -6.97 -4.29
N ALA A 67 -1.69 -7.00 -4.60
CA ALA A 67 -2.60 -8.06 -4.17
C ALA A 67 -2.16 -9.45 -4.67
N ILE A 68 -1.71 -9.53 -5.94
CA ILE A 68 -1.15 -10.77 -6.51
C ILE A 68 0.13 -11.17 -5.76
N ALA A 69 1.04 -10.22 -5.52
CA ALA A 69 2.30 -10.51 -4.84
C ALA A 69 2.07 -10.98 -3.40
N VAL A 70 1.13 -10.36 -2.64
CA VAL A 70 0.72 -10.84 -1.32
C VAL A 70 0.19 -12.27 -1.39
N ALA A 71 -0.70 -12.55 -2.35
CA ALA A 71 -1.24 -13.90 -2.56
C ALA A 71 -0.14 -14.93 -2.90
N LEU A 72 0.85 -14.56 -3.73
CA LEU A 72 1.99 -15.44 -4.06
C LEU A 72 2.87 -15.72 -2.84
N ILE A 73 3.14 -14.73 -2.00
CA ILE A 73 3.87 -14.92 -0.74
C ILE A 73 3.12 -15.90 0.17
N ILE A 74 1.82 -15.69 0.37
CA ILE A 74 1.00 -16.58 1.20
C ILE A 74 1.01 -17.99 0.64
N TRP A 75 0.81 -18.14 -0.67
CA TRP A 75 0.84 -19.44 -1.34
C TRP A 75 2.20 -20.13 -1.19
N HIS A 76 3.29 -19.38 -1.33
CA HIS A 76 4.65 -19.93 -1.16
C HIS A 76 4.84 -20.62 0.20
N PHE A 77 4.40 -19.96 1.27
CA PHE A 77 4.64 -20.44 2.63
C PHE A 77 3.57 -21.37 3.17
N THR A 78 2.33 -21.31 2.67
CA THR A 78 1.21 -22.05 3.27
C THR A 78 0.64 -23.14 2.37
N LYS A 79 0.71 -22.95 1.05
CA LYS A 79 0.00 -23.77 0.05
C LYS A 79 -1.51 -23.91 0.33
N ASP A 80 -2.08 -22.96 1.07
CA ASP A 80 -3.49 -22.92 1.45
C ASP A 80 -4.26 -21.93 0.56
N LYS A 81 -5.25 -22.44 -0.17
CA LYS A 81 -6.07 -21.65 -1.11
C LYS A 81 -6.87 -20.54 -0.41
N LYS A 82 -7.41 -20.81 0.79
CA LYS A 82 -8.27 -19.85 1.51
C LYS A 82 -7.46 -18.65 1.96
N GLN A 83 -6.31 -18.90 2.60
CA GLN A 83 -5.39 -17.85 2.99
C GLN A 83 -4.88 -17.08 1.79
N THR A 84 -4.56 -17.76 0.68
CA THR A 84 -4.09 -17.13 -0.56
C THR A 84 -5.15 -16.19 -1.15
N LEU A 85 -6.41 -16.65 -1.20
CA LEU A 85 -7.51 -15.82 -1.70
C LEU A 85 -7.84 -14.66 -0.76
N SER A 86 -7.77 -14.88 0.55
CA SER A 86 -7.94 -13.80 1.52
C SER A 86 -6.87 -12.71 1.33
N GLY A 87 -5.61 -13.10 1.08
CA GLY A 87 -4.55 -12.17 0.71
C GLY A 87 -4.75 -11.52 -0.67
N LEU A 88 -5.32 -12.23 -1.67
CA LEU A 88 -5.65 -11.63 -2.96
C LEU A 88 -6.74 -10.55 -2.82
N PHE A 89 -7.73 -10.77 -1.96
CA PHE A 89 -8.88 -9.89 -1.84
C PHE A 89 -8.73 -8.79 -0.78
N HIS A 90 -7.65 -8.79 0.02
CA HIS A 90 -7.52 -7.87 1.14
C HIS A 90 -7.70 -6.39 0.73
N ASP A 91 -7.22 -6.03 -0.45
CA ASP A 91 -7.28 -4.69 -1.03
C ASP A 91 -8.35 -4.54 -2.15
N ILE A 92 -9.30 -5.48 -2.30
CA ILE A 92 -10.32 -5.42 -3.36
C ILE A 92 -11.19 -4.17 -3.28
N ALA A 93 -11.38 -3.64 -2.07
CA ALA A 93 -12.13 -2.42 -1.79
C ALA A 93 -11.30 -1.14 -1.94
N THR A 94 -10.09 -1.21 -2.50
CA THR A 94 -9.23 -0.03 -2.64
C THR A 94 -9.87 1.04 -3.52
N PRO A 95 -10.08 2.27 -2.98
CA PRO A 95 -10.58 3.41 -3.74
C PRO A 95 -9.49 4.06 -4.59
N VAL A 96 -9.87 5.04 -5.40
CA VAL A 96 -8.93 5.93 -6.09
C VAL A 96 -8.00 6.60 -5.09
N PHE A 97 -6.72 6.70 -5.42
CA PHE A 97 -5.67 7.26 -4.55
C PHE A 97 -5.57 6.59 -3.16
N LYS A 98 -6.10 5.36 -3.01
CA LYS A 98 -5.95 4.53 -1.79
C LYS A 98 -6.17 5.32 -0.48
N HIS A 99 -5.18 5.35 0.38
CA HIS A 99 -5.20 6.01 1.69
C HIS A 99 -5.46 7.52 1.67
N CYS A 100 -5.52 8.19 0.51
CA CYS A 100 -6.02 9.57 0.46
C CYS A 100 -7.49 9.66 0.90
N VAL A 101 -8.29 8.59 0.70
CA VAL A 101 -9.68 8.54 1.21
C VAL A 101 -9.71 8.44 2.74
N ASP A 102 -8.77 7.74 3.36
CA ASP A 102 -8.62 7.74 4.82
C ASP A 102 -8.31 9.15 5.34
N PHE A 103 -7.44 9.91 4.66
CA PHE A 103 -7.17 11.32 4.98
C PHE A 103 -8.42 12.19 4.80
N MET A 104 -9.23 11.95 3.77
CA MET A 104 -10.51 12.62 3.56
C MET A 104 -11.49 12.35 4.74
N ASN A 105 -11.48 11.13 5.27
CA ASN A 105 -12.27 10.69 6.43
C ASN A 105 -11.64 11.09 7.77
N LYS A 106 -10.50 11.80 7.77
CA LYS A 106 -9.68 12.16 8.95
C LYS A 106 -9.09 10.96 9.70
N ASP A 107 -9.02 9.81 9.04
CA ASP A 107 -8.41 8.57 9.56
C ASP A 107 -6.95 8.41 9.10
N TYR A 108 -6.15 9.45 9.24
CA TYR A 108 -4.73 9.45 8.85
C TYR A 108 -3.82 8.69 9.84
N ILE A 109 -4.32 8.27 10.99
CA ILE A 109 -3.56 7.51 12.00
C ILE A 109 -3.76 6.01 11.88
N THR A 110 -5.00 5.51 11.74
CA THR A 110 -5.30 4.07 11.58
C THR A 110 -5.25 3.65 10.12
N GLN A 111 -5.80 4.47 9.20
CA GLN A 111 -5.86 4.21 7.76
C GLN A 111 -6.55 2.88 7.43
N GLU A 112 -7.73 2.67 8.02
CA GLU A 112 -8.55 1.44 7.91
C GLU A 112 -9.98 1.74 7.44
N SER A 113 -10.35 3.03 7.28
CA SER A 113 -11.72 3.45 6.96
C SER A 113 -12.21 2.97 5.57
N THR A 114 -11.34 2.41 4.74
CA THR A 114 -11.66 1.91 3.39
C THR A 114 -11.82 0.40 3.31
N GLU A 115 -11.54 -0.36 4.38
CA GLU A 115 -11.56 -1.84 4.37
C GLU A 115 -12.97 -2.44 4.52
N ASP A 116 -13.92 -1.67 5.08
CA ASP A 116 -15.28 -2.12 5.43
C ASP A 116 -16.11 -2.67 4.25
N LEU A 117 -15.74 -2.36 3.00
CA LEU A 117 -16.49 -2.78 1.83
C LEU A 117 -16.02 -4.10 1.21
N THR A 118 -14.96 -4.73 1.71
CA THR A 118 -14.38 -5.95 1.14
C THR A 118 -15.40 -7.07 1.03
N THR A 119 -16.09 -7.41 2.12
CA THR A 119 -17.13 -8.44 2.14
C THR A 119 -18.23 -8.14 1.14
N GLN A 120 -18.74 -6.90 1.12
CA GLN A 120 -19.83 -6.49 0.23
C GLN A 120 -19.43 -6.56 -1.25
N ILE A 121 -18.21 -6.18 -1.60
CA ILE A 121 -17.72 -6.23 -2.99
C ILE A 121 -17.60 -7.68 -3.45
N ILE A 122 -17.05 -8.57 -2.63
CA ILE A 122 -16.95 -9.99 -2.95
C ILE A 122 -18.34 -10.62 -3.09
N GLU A 123 -19.25 -10.39 -2.13
CA GLU A 123 -20.61 -10.93 -2.11
C GLU A 123 -21.42 -10.50 -3.33
N ASN A 124 -21.26 -9.24 -3.78
CA ASN A 124 -21.95 -8.71 -4.94
C ASN A 124 -21.31 -9.09 -6.29
N SER A 125 -20.13 -9.73 -6.27
CA SER A 125 -19.46 -10.20 -7.49
C SER A 125 -19.92 -11.59 -7.89
N GLU A 126 -20.81 -11.68 -8.90
CA GLU A 126 -21.26 -12.96 -9.45
C GLU A 126 -20.07 -13.83 -9.92
N GLU A 127 -19.05 -13.21 -10.52
CA GLU A 127 -17.85 -13.92 -10.98
C GLU A 127 -17.08 -14.55 -9.82
N ILE A 128 -16.79 -13.78 -8.75
CA ILE A 128 -16.04 -14.29 -7.59
C ILE A 128 -16.85 -15.36 -6.85
N MET A 129 -18.15 -15.09 -6.58
CA MET A 129 -19.01 -16.04 -5.87
C MET A 129 -19.16 -17.37 -6.63
N THR A 130 -19.25 -17.35 -7.97
CA THR A 130 -19.27 -18.55 -8.81
C THR A 130 -17.96 -19.35 -8.67
N LEU A 131 -16.80 -18.67 -8.64
CA LEU A 131 -15.50 -19.31 -8.46
C LEU A 131 -15.35 -19.91 -7.06
N LEU A 132 -15.78 -19.19 -6.02
CA LEU A 132 -15.77 -19.67 -4.64
C LEU A 132 -16.65 -20.91 -4.48
N GLN A 133 -17.86 -20.91 -5.08
CA GLN A 133 -18.73 -22.07 -5.09
C GLN A 133 -18.09 -23.27 -5.80
N ARG A 134 -17.48 -23.07 -6.97
CA ARG A 134 -16.73 -24.10 -7.72
C ARG A 134 -15.66 -24.74 -6.83
N ASP A 135 -14.92 -23.92 -6.11
CA ASP A 135 -13.79 -24.36 -5.30
C ASP A 135 -14.20 -24.78 -3.87
N LYS A 136 -15.50 -24.73 -3.54
CA LYS A 136 -16.08 -25.07 -2.21
C LYS A 136 -15.48 -24.25 -1.07
N ILE A 137 -15.26 -22.96 -1.31
CA ILE A 137 -14.76 -22.00 -0.33
C ILE A 137 -15.93 -21.08 0.08
N GLN A 138 -16.08 -20.85 1.38
CA GLN A 138 -17.11 -19.94 1.89
C GLN A 138 -16.59 -18.47 1.87
N LEU A 139 -17.50 -17.50 1.72
CA LEU A 139 -17.15 -16.07 1.72
C LEU A 139 -16.35 -15.68 2.98
N ASN A 140 -16.83 -16.07 4.16
CA ASN A 140 -16.19 -15.76 5.44
C ASN A 140 -14.82 -16.42 5.68
N GLU A 141 -14.35 -17.23 4.72
CA GLU A 141 -13.01 -17.80 4.75
C GLU A 141 -11.99 -16.98 3.94
N VAL A 142 -12.47 -15.94 3.20
CA VAL A 142 -11.62 -15.16 2.29
C VAL A 142 -11.83 -13.65 2.35
N ASP A 143 -12.86 -13.17 3.04
CA ASP A 143 -13.21 -11.74 3.12
C ASP A 143 -12.49 -10.98 4.24
N ASN A 144 -11.78 -11.70 5.13
CA ASN A 144 -11.02 -11.10 6.21
C ASN A 144 -9.63 -11.76 6.35
N TYR A 145 -8.61 -11.10 5.85
CA TYR A 145 -7.22 -11.61 5.87
C TYR A 145 -6.57 -11.58 7.26
N HIS A 146 -7.11 -10.83 8.23
CA HIS A 146 -6.66 -10.85 9.63
C HIS A 146 -6.92 -12.19 10.35
N LEU A 147 -7.77 -13.05 9.78
CA LEU A 147 -7.94 -14.41 10.29
C LEU A 147 -6.68 -15.27 10.15
N TYR A 148 -5.75 -14.86 9.30
CA TYR A 148 -4.58 -15.63 8.91
C TYR A 148 -3.28 -14.88 9.27
N PRO A 149 -2.59 -15.29 10.34
CA PRO A 149 -1.41 -14.58 10.86
C PRO A 149 -0.25 -14.43 9.86
N ILE A 150 -0.18 -15.31 8.84
CA ILE A 150 0.81 -15.18 7.76
C ILE A 150 0.38 -14.13 6.74
N ALA A 151 -0.92 -13.94 6.50
CA ALA A 151 -1.43 -12.91 5.61
C ALA A 151 -1.27 -11.52 6.24
N ASP A 152 -1.82 -11.33 7.46
CA ASP A 152 -1.61 -10.12 8.26
C ASP A 152 -1.55 -10.43 9.76
N ASN A 153 -0.96 -9.51 10.53
CA ASN A 153 -0.77 -9.59 11.97
C ASN A 153 -0.49 -8.20 12.57
N ASP A 154 -0.37 -8.09 13.87
CA ASP A 154 -0.15 -6.82 14.56
C ASP A 154 1.28 -6.28 14.38
N THR A 155 1.40 -4.97 14.25
CA THR A 155 2.70 -4.27 14.37
C THR A 155 3.33 -4.57 15.74
N PRO A 156 4.62 -4.90 15.83
CA PRO A 156 5.66 -4.82 14.79
C PRO A 156 6.00 -6.14 14.08
N GLN A 157 5.10 -7.10 14.07
CA GLN A 157 5.30 -8.42 13.47
C GLN A 157 5.42 -8.34 11.95
N LEU A 158 6.01 -9.36 11.33
CA LEU A 158 6.15 -9.46 9.88
C LEU A 158 5.06 -10.36 9.31
N SER A 159 4.24 -9.81 8.41
CA SER A 159 3.21 -10.50 7.63
C SER A 159 3.53 -10.49 6.13
N SER A 160 2.75 -11.21 5.31
CA SER A 160 2.89 -11.20 3.85
C SER A 160 2.63 -9.81 3.27
N ASP A 161 1.61 -9.12 3.74
CA ASP A 161 1.31 -7.74 3.32
C ASP A 161 2.47 -6.79 3.64
N ARG A 162 2.98 -6.79 4.90
CA ARG A 162 4.11 -5.95 5.31
C ARG A 162 5.40 -6.28 4.58
N LEU A 163 5.67 -7.56 4.33
CA LEU A 163 6.82 -7.99 3.56
C LEU A 163 6.69 -7.47 2.13
N GLU A 164 5.53 -7.70 1.49
CA GLU A 164 5.30 -7.34 0.10
C GLU A 164 5.49 -5.85 -0.14
N TYR A 165 4.73 -4.97 0.55
CA TYR A 165 4.85 -3.53 0.29
C TYR A 165 6.24 -2.98 0.65
N SER A 166 6.97 -3.65 1.55
CA SER A 166 8.36 -3.27 1.84
C SER A 166 9.30 -3.63 0.70
N LEU A 167 9.15 -4.80 0.09
CA LEU A 167 9.98 -5.25 -1.02
C LEU A 167 9.67 -4.48 -2.31
N SER A 168 8.39 -4.38 -2.68
CA SER A 168 7.97 -3.71 -3.92
C SER A 168 8.26 -2.22 -3.90
N ASN A 169 7.98 -1.52 -2.80
CA ASN A 169 8.32 -0.10 -2.68
C ASN A 169 9.83 0.15 -2.68
N ALA A 170 10.63 -0.74 -2.06
CA ALA A 170 12.08 -0.62 -2.09
C ALA A 170 12.64 -0.83 -3.50
N LEU A 171 12.05 -1.74 -4.28
CA LEU A 171 12.51 -2.08 -5.63
C LEU A 171 12.00 -1.08 -6.67
N PHE A 172 10.67 -0.95 -6.78
CA PHE A 172 10.02 -0.26 -7.90
C PHE A 172 9.82 1.23 -7.66
N THR A 173 9.38 1.62 -6.45
CA THR A 173 8.94 2.99 -6.18
C THR A 173 10.09 3.90 -5.77
N TYR A 174 10.90 3.49 -4.77
CA TYR A 174 11.90 4.36 -4.14
C TYR A 174 13.34 3.95 -4.45
N LYS A 175 13.57 2.89 -5.22
CA LYS A 175 14.90 2.41 -5.66
C LYS A 175 15.91 2.31 -4.49
N LEU A 176 15.45 1.84 -3.33
CA LEU A 176 16.29 1.62 -2.14
C LEU A 176 17.00 0.28 -2.16
N SER A 177 16.62 -0.58 -3.10
CA SER A 177 17.18 -1.92 -3.27
C SER A 177 17.11 -2.33 -4.73
N ASP A 178 17.87 -3.36 -5.09
CA ASP A 178 17.82 -4.02 -6.39
C ASP A 178 17.19 -5.42 -6.30
N ILE A 179 16.95 -6.04 -7.45
CA ILE A 179 16.25 -7.33 -7.55
C ILE A 179 17.02 -8.47 -6.87
N GLU A 180 18.35 -8.45 -6.94
CA GLU A 180 19.19 -9.48 -6.31
C GLU A 180 19.13 -9.40 -4.78
N LYS A 181 19.10 -8.17 -4.23
CA LYS A 181 18.93 -7.97 -2.80
C LYS A 181 17.52 -8.34 -2.33
N ILE A 182 16.50 -8.03 -3.12
CA ILE A 182 15.11 -8.47 -2.83
C ILE A 182 15.04 -10.00 -2.77
N LYS A 183 15.67 -10.68 -3.73
CA LYS A 183 15.76 -12.14 -3.77
C LYS A 183 16.52 -12.71 -2.56
N GLU A 184 17.64 -12.08 -2.17
CA GLU A 184 18.39 -12.47 -0.96
C GLU A 184 17.52 -12.36 0.30
N ILE A 185 16.80 -11.23 0.46
CA ILE A 185 15.91 -10.97 1.59
C ILE A 185 14.78 -12.00 1.63
N TYR A 186 14.11 -12.22 0.50
CA TYR A 186 12.97 -13.12 0.43
C TYR A 186 13.36 -14.58 0.73
N ASN A 187 14.46 -15.06 0.16
CA ASN A 187 14.95 -16.43 0.38
C ASN A 187 15.41 -16.71 1.82
N ASP A 188 15.65 -15.65 2.59
CA ASP A 188 16.02 -15.78 4.02
C ASP A 188 14.80 -15.92 4.94
N ILE A 189 13.58 -15.74 4.42
CA ILE A 189 12.33 -15.85 5.21
C ILE A 189 12.02 -17.32 5.51
N LYS A 190 11.45 -17.54 6.67
CA LYS A 190 10.83 -18.80 7.12
C LYS A 190 9.65 -18.51 8.05
N ILE A 191 8.81 -19.49 8.30
CA ILE A 191 7.75 -19.41 9.31
C ILE A 191 8.27 -19.97 10.63
N VAL A 192 7.99 -19.27 11.74
CA VAL A 192 8.27 -19.71 13.11
C VAL A 192 7.10 -19.37 14.02
N LYS A 193 7.05 -19.98 15.22
CA LYS A 193 6.16 -19.52 16.29
C LYS A 193 6.78 -18.32 17.00
N ASN A 194 6.00 -17.25 17.13
CA ASN A 194 6.41 -16.05 17.86
C ASN A 194 6.23 -16.23 19.39
N GLU A 195 6.45 -15.15 20.15
CA GLU A 195 6.32 -15.10 21.60
C GLU A 195 4.91 -15.43 22.14
N HIS A 196 3.90 -15.40 21.28
CA HIS A 196 2.50 -15.75 21.57
C HIS A 196 2.09 -17.12 21.03
N ASN A 197 3.06 -17.93 20.54
CA ASN A 197 2.84 -19.23 19.90
C ASN A 197 1.98 -19.16 18.62
N ILE A 198 2.02 -18.00 17.92
CA ILE A 198 1.34 -17.74 16.65
C ILE A 198 2.38 -17.82 15.52
N ASP A 199 1.97 -18.32 14.34
CA ASP A 199 2.85 -18.35 13.16
C ASP A 199 3.18 -16.93 12.71
N GLU A 200 4.45 -16.66 12.46
CA GLU A 200 4.97 -15.38 12.00
C GLU A 200 6.13 -15.59 11.03
N MET A 201 6.25 -14.70 10.04
CA MET A 201 7.41 -14.65 9.17
C MET A 201 8.64 -14.17 9.93
N ALA A 202 9.77 -14.87 9.75
CA ALA A 202 11.02 -14.60 10.43
C ALA A 202 12.21 -14.76 9.50
N PHE A 203 13.31 -14.12 9.83
CA PHE A 203 14.58 -14.29 9.15
C PHE A 203 15.40 -15.45 9.74
N LYS A 204 16.15 -16.13 8.88
CA LYS A 204 17.17 -17.10 9.27
C LYS A 204 18.46 -16.39 9.73
N ASN A 205 18.79 -15.27 9.08
CA ASN A 205 20.09 -14.59 9.20
C ASN A 205 19.95 -13.17 9.75
N LYS A 206 20.63 -12.88 10.87
CA LYS A 206 20.62 -11.55 11.51
C LYS A 206 21.14 -10.42 10.60
N LYS A 207 22.10 -10.69 9.71
CA LYS A 207 22.65 -9.67 8.80
C LYS A 207 21.61 -9.25 7.77
N ILE A 208 20.87 -10.21 7.21
CA ILE A 208 19.82 -9.96 6.23
C ILE A 208 18.65 -9.23 6.88
N ALA A 209 18.20 -9.69 8.04
CA ALA A 209 17.16 -9.03 8.82
C ALA A 209 17.51 -7.56 9.15
N ARG A 210 18.78 -7.29 9.49
CA ARG A 210 19.25 -5.92 9.74
C ARG A 210 19.15 -5.03 8.49
N GLU A 211 19.52 -5.53 7.32
CA GLU A 211 19.38 -4.79 6.06
C GLU A 211 17.90 -4.54 5.72
N PHE A 212 17.03 -5.54 5.94
CA PHE A 212 15.58 -5.36 5.79
C PHE A 212 15.04 -4.26 6.72
N VAL A 213 15.40 -4.26 8.01
CA VAL A 213 14.98 -3.20 8.96
C VAL A 213 15.49 -1.83 8.55
N LYS A 214 16.68 -1.73 7.96
CA LYS A 214 17.20 -0.46 7.43
C LYS A 214 16.30 0.06 6.28
N ILE A 215 15.90 -0.82 5.38
CA ILE A 215 15.01 -0.49 4.26
C ILE A 215 13.64 -0.06 4.79
N THR A 216 13.00 -0.88 5.63
CA THR A 216 11.65 -0.61 6.14
C THR A 216 11.56 0.63 7.02
N SER A 217 12.60 0.89 7.83
CA SER A 217 12.70 2.13 8.61
C SER A 217 12.81 3.37 7.71
N ARG A 218 13.54 3.28 6.58
CA ARG A 218 13.61 4.38 5.60
C ARG A 218 12.28 4.58 4.88
N LEU A 219 11.63 3.50 4.44
CA LEU A 219 10.31 3.55 3.81
C LEU A 219 9.28 4.19 4.73
N SER A 220 9.25 3.77 6.01
CA SER A 220 8.33 4.34 7.00
C SER A 220 8.51 5.86 7.17
N VAL A 221 9.72 6.38 7.09
CA VAL A 221 9.97 7.82 7.09
C VAL A 221 9.44 8.47 5.81
N ILE A 222 9.71 7.86 4.63
CA ILE A 222 9.22 8.38 3.34
C ILE A 222 7.68 8.49 3.31
N TYR A 223 6.97 7.51 3.87
CA TYR A 223 5.51 7.53 3.95
C TYR A 223 4.95 8.67 4.82
N ARG A 224 5.78 9.28 5.67
CA ARG A 224 5.41 10.33 6.62
C ARG A 224 6.14 11.65 6.43
N GLU A 225 7.07 11.72 5.46
CA GLU A 225 7.78 12.97 5.21
C GLU A 225 6.86 14.07 4.66
N GLU A 226 7.32 15.29 4.65
CA GLU A 226 6.56 16.49 4.36
C GLU A 226 5.82 16.41 3.02
N ARG A 227 6.51 16.02 1.95
CA ARG A 227 5.90 15.94 0.59
C ARG A 227 4.80 14.90 0.53
N THR A 228 4.93 13.76 1.25
CA THR A 228 3.92 12.69 1.26
C THR A 228 2.67 13.13 2.02
N ARG A 229 2.82 13.66 3.26
CA ARG A 229 1.70 14.17 4.06
C ARG A 229 0.94 15.29 3.33
N TYR A 230 1.68 16.22 2.72
CA TYR A 230 1.11 17.30 1.94
C TYR A 230 0.29 16.79 0.76
N SER A 231 0.87 15.89 -0.05
CA SER A 231 0.23 15.36 -1.25
C SER A 231 -1.04 14.57 -0.93
N MET A 232 -0.98 13.69 0.07
CA MET A 232 -2.14 12.89 0.47
C MET A 232 -3.27 13.76 1.00
N GLN A 233 -2.98 14.76 1.85
CA GLN A 233 -4.02 15.65 2.36
C GLN A 233 -4.58 16.57 1.27
N LEU A 234 -3.73 17.10 0.38
CA LEU A 234 -4.19 17.93 -0.73
C LEU A 234 -5.16 17.17 -1.65
N LEU A 235 -4.80 15.94 -2.05
CA LEU A 235 -5.67 15.10 -2.87
C LEU A 235 -6.98 14.75 -2.13
N ALA A 236 -6.90 14.46 -0.83
CA ALA A 236 -8.05 14.22 0.02
C ALA A 236 -9.00 15.43 0.07
N ASP A 237 -8.45 16.64 0.26
CA ASP A 237 -9.25 17.87 0.32
C ASP A 237 -9.87 18.21 -1.04
N ILE A 238 -9.16 17.98 -2.15
CA ILE A 238 -9.73 18.13 -3.49
C ILE A 238 -10.88 17.15 -3.70
N MET A 239 -10.71 15.85 -3.38
CA MET A 239 -11.78 14.85 -3.53
C MET A 239 -12.99 15.19 -2.65
N LYS A 240 -12.76 15.67 -1.43
CA LYS A 240 -13.83 16.14 -0.54
C LYS A 240 -14.61 17.28 -1.18
N LYS A 241 -13.94 18.26 -1.76
CA LYS A 241 -14.58 19.38 -2.45
C LYS A 241 -15.36 18.94 -3.68
N LEU A 242 -14.84 17.99 -4.48
CA LEU A 242 -15.59 17.41 -5.59
C LEU A 242 -16.87 16.71 -5.12
N ASN A 243 -16.81 16.03 -3.96
CA ASN A 243 -17.99 15.40 -3.37
C ASN A 243 -19.01 16.43 -2.85
N GLU A 244 -18.57 17.47 -2.14
CA GLU A 244 -19.41 18.56 -1.67
C GLU A 244 -20.15 19.28 -2.83
N GLU A 245 -19.54 19.32 -4.01
CA GLU A 245 -20.10 19.90 -5.24
C GLU A 245 -20.90 18.91 -6.10
N ASN A 246 -21.08 17.68 -5.63
CA ASN A 246 -21.77 16.60 -6.35
C ASN A 246 -21.15 16.25 -7.71
N LEU A 247 -19.84 16.50 -7.90
CA LEU A 247 -19.10 16.09 -9.08
C LEU A 247 -18.62 14.65 -8.99
N VAL A 248 -18.45 14.13 -7.77
CA VAL A 248 -18.07 12.76 -7.45
C VAL A 248 -18.80 12.33 -6.19
N THR A 249 -19.42 11.16 -6.18
CA THR A 249 -19.99 10.57 -4.96
C THR A 249 -18.94 9.74 -4.20
N LEU A 250 -19.20 9.43 -2.92
CA LEU A 250 -18.33 8.52 -2.15
C LEU A 250 -18.27 7.14 -2.81
N GLU A 251 -19.37 6.65 -3.37
CA GLU A 251 -19.44 5.37 -4.08
C GLU A 251 -18.58 5.39 -5.36
N ASP A 252 -18.52 6.52 -6.06
CA ASP A 252 -17.70 6.68 -7.26
C ASP A 252 -16.20 6.51 -6.95
N LEU A 253 -15.73 6.92 -5.77
CA LEU A 253 -14.33 6.75 -5.37
C LEU A 253 -13.89 5.27 -5.39
N TYR A 254 -14.81 4.34 -5.16
CA TYR A 254 -14.54 2.90 -5.21
C TYR A 254 -14.71 2.28 -6.61
N LYS A 255 -15.35 2.99 -7.55
CA LYS A 255 -15.61 2.51 -8.92
C LYS A 255 -14.65 3.10 -9.95
N LEU A 256 -14.24 4.34 -9.76
CA LEU A 256 -13.36 5.07 -10.67
C LEU A 256 -11.91 4.53 -10.62
N LYS A 257 -11.14 4.90 -11.63
CA LYS A 257 -9.69 4.70 -11.73
C LYS A 257 -8.97 6.00 -11.35
N ASP A 258 -7.69 5.93 -11.00
CA ASP A 258 -6.91 7.14 -10.69
C ASP A 258 -6.96 8.19 -11.83
N LYS A 259 -6.91 7.74 -13.08
CA LYS A 259 -6.98 8.65 -14.24
C LYS A 259 -8.35 9.30 -14.42
N ASP A 260 -9.43 8.60 -14.06
CA ASP A 260 -10.78 9.14 -14.17
C ASP A 260 -10.98 10.31 -13.20
N ILE A 261 -10.56 10.16 -11.94
CA ILE A 261 -10.65 11.24 -10.96
C ILE A 261 -9.73 12.42 -11.33
N ILE A 262 -8.54 12.16 -11.88
CA ILE A 262 -7.64 13.21 -12.39
C ILE A 262 -8.33 14.00 -13.52
N GLU A 263 -9.03 13.34 -14.42
CA GLU A 263 -9.77 14.02 -15.50
C GLU A 263 -10.90 14.88 -14.93
N ILE A 264 -11.65 14.39 -13.95
CA ILE A 264 -12.68 15.19 -13.25
C ILE A 264 -12.05 16.40 -12.58
N ILE A 265 -10.91 16.25 -11.87
CA ILE A 265 -10.19 17.37 -11.25
C ILE A 265 -9.79 18.42 -12.32
N ARG A 266 -9.23 17.98 -13.43
CA ARG A 266 -8.78 18.87 -14.52
C ARG A 266 -9.92 19.60 -15.24
N ASN A 267 -11.13 19.07 -15.17
CA ASN A 267 -12.34 19.71 -15.70
C ASN A 267 -13.11 20.53 -14.65
N SER A 268 -12.62 20.61 -13.42
CA SER A 268 -13.21 21.37 -12.31
C SER A 268 -12.48 22.71 -12.05
N LYS A 269 -12.99 23.48 -11.12
CA LYS A 269 -12.32 24.71 -10.64
C LYS A 269 -11.01 24.43 -9.90
N TYR A 270 -10.75 23.17 -9.49
CA TYR A 270 -9.54 22.73 -8.78
C TYR A 270 -8.36 22.40 -9.72
N LYS A 271 -8.55 22.52 -11.02
CA LYS A 271 -7.51 22.26 -12.05
C LYS A 271 -6.19 22.95 -11.71
N ASN A 272 -6.25 24.26 -11.43
CA ASN A 272 -5.03 25.05 -11.19
C ASN A 272 -4.28 24.60 -9.94
N ILE A 273 -4.98 24.21 -8.87
CA ILE A 273 -4.41 23.67 -7.64
C ILE A 273 -3.70 22.35 -7.91
N TYR A 274 -4.37 21.46 -8.65
CA TYR A 274 -3.81 20.17 -9.03
C TYR A 274 -2.55 20.34 -9.91
N GLU A 275 -2.57 21.23 -10.92
CA GLU A 275 -1.42 21.48 -11.78
C GLU A 275 -0.22 22.09 -11.05
N ILE A 276 -0.44 22.94 -10.05
CA ILE A 276 0.63 23.46 -9.17
C ILE A 276 1.29 22.31 -8.42
N TRP A 277 0.51 21.42 -7.83
CA TRP A 277 1.01 20.24 -7.12
C TRP A 277 1.68 19.23 -8.05
N GLU A 278 1.08 18.95 -9.20
CA GLU A 278 1.59 18.01 -10.22
C GLU A 278 3.02 18.38 -10.65
N LYS A 279 3.26 19.68 -10.89
CA LYS A 279 4.55 20.21 -11.39
C LYS A 279 5.52 20.64 -10.30
N ALA A 280 5.13 20.55 -9.02
CA ALA A 280 6.00 20.94 -7.90
C ALA A 280 7.23 20.03 -7.82
N LYS A 281 8.40 20.64 -7.57
CA LYS A 281 9.66 19.89 -7.36
C LYS A 281 10.03 19.74 -5.89
N LYS A 282 9.48 20.58 -5.02
CA LYS A 282 9.69 20.54 -3.58
C LYS A 282 8.56 21.25 -2.85
N VAL A 283 8.28 20.79 -1.63
CA VAL A 283 7.41 21.50 -0.68
C VAL A 283 8.23 22.47 0.17
N LYS A 284 7.57 23.45 0.78
CA LYS A 284 8.12 24.33 1.80
C LYS A 284 7.62 23.92 3.17
N VAL A 285 8.40 24.24 4.20
CA VAL A 285 8.05 23.96 5.60
C VAL A 285 8.18 25.20 6.45
N SER A 286 7.34 25.29 7.49
CA SER A 286 7.36 26.37 8.48
C SER A 286 6.99 25.83 9.86
N PRO A 287 7.59 26.33 10.95
CA PRO A 287 7.17 25.99 12.32
C PRO A 287 5.83 26.63 12.72
N SER A 288 5.34 27.60 11.95
CA SER A 288 4.05 28.28 12.18
C SER A 288 3.21 28.28 10.91
N LYS A 289 1.88 28.36 11.06
CA LYS A 289 0.94 28.38 9.94
C LYS A 289 1.21 29.59 9.02
N PRO A 290 1.50 29.39 7.73
CA PRO A 290 1.62 30.47 6.76
C PRO A 290 0.28 31.21 6.61
N LYS A 291 0.36 32.53 6.47
CA LYS A 291 -0.84 33.34 6.29
C LYS A 291 -1.40 33.20 4.89
N ASP A 292 -2.71 33.00 4.78
CA ASP A 292 -3.48 32.93 3.52
C ASP A 292 -2.99 31.86 2.51
N ILE A 293 -2.12 30.93 2.95
CA ILE A 293 -1.61 29.83 2.14
C ILE A 293 -2.17 28.50 2.66
N TYR A 294 -2.68 27.65 1.75
CA TYR A 294 -3.06 26.30 2.10
C TYR A 294 -1.84 25.53 2.62
N SER A 295 -1.96 25.00 3.82
CA SER A 295 -0.87 24.29 4.50
C SER A 295 -1.38 23.09 5.28
N VAL A 296 -0.58 22.04 5.29
CA VAL A 296 -0.88 20.77 5.97
C VAL A 296 -0.01 20.64 7.22
N HIS A 297 -0.66 20.41 8.36
CA HIS A 297 -0.02 20.11 9.64
C HIS A 297 -0.75 18.95 10.29
N LEU A 298 -0.25 17.75 10.13
CA LEU A 298 -0.82 16.54 10.69
C LEU A 298 0.24 15.45 10.91
N SER A 299 -0.06 14.52 11.79
CA SER A 299 0.67 13.27 11.95
C SER A 299 0.09 12.19 11.03
N ALA A 300 0.89 11.20 10.66
CA ALA A 300 0.47 10.06 9.86
C ALA A 300 0.87 8.74 10.53
N LYS A 301 0.25 7.65 10.11
CA LYS A 301 0.48 6.27 10.64
C LYS A 301 1.97 5.94 10.68
N VAL A 302 2.45 5.59 11.86
CA VAL A 302 3.84 5.16 12.06
C VAL A 302 3.92 3.66 11.79
N ARG A 303 4.59 3.30 10.71
CA ARG A 303 4.84 1.90 10.36
C ARG A 303 6.24 1.51 10.78
N TYR A 304 6.38 0.42 11.53
CA TYR A 304 7.69 -0.17 11.80
C TYR A 304 7.57 -1.69 11.92
N ILE A 305 8.67 -2.36 11.61
CA ILE A 305 8.77 -3.82 11.67
C ILE A 305 9.97 -4.15 12.55
N ASP A 306 9.76 -5.00 13.55
CA ASP A 306 10.79 -5.59 14.40
C ASP A 306 10.74 -7.11 14.22
N PRO A 307 11.25 -7.64 13.09
CA PRO A 307 11.06 -9.02 12.72
C PRO A 307 11.82 -9.97 13.64
N LEU A 308 11.33 -11.19 13.72
CA LEU A 308 12.06 -12.28 14.37
C LEU A 308 13.29 -12.68 13.54
N VAL A 309 14.38 -12.98 14.23
CA VAL A 309 15.51 -13.75 13.70
C VAL A 309 15.53 -15.06 14.45
N ASN A 310 15.12 -16.11 13.78
CA ASN A 310 14.72 -17.35 14.44
C ASN A 310 13.57 -17.07 15.43
N ASN A 311 13.79 -17.01 16.72
CA ASN A 311 12.74 -16.82 17.73
C ASN A 311 12.95 -15.57 18.60
N GLU A 312 13.83 -14.64 18.19
CA GLU A 312 14.09 -13.41 18.94
C GLU A 312 13.90 -12.18 18.07
N ARG A 313 13.25 -11.14 18.60
CA ARG A 313 13.12 -9.84 17.90
C ARG A 313 14.50 -9.25 17.61
N ILE A 314 14.69 -8.78 16.37
CA ILE A 314 16.01 -8.28 15.96
C ILE A 314 16.47 -7.09 16.80
N SER A 315 15.58 -6.26 17.30
CA SER A 315 15.92 -5.13 18.19
C SER A 315 16.62 -5.59 19.47
N LYS A 316 16.29 -6.77 19.99
CA LYS A 316 16.91 -7.35 21.20
C LYS A 316 18.32 -7.86 20.96
N ILE A 317 18.63 -8.33 19.75
CA ILE A 317 19.90 -9.01 19.42
C ILE A 317 20.81 -8.22 18.49
N CYS A 318 20.35 -7.05 17.98
CA CYS A 318 21.11 -6.21 17.06
C CYS A 318 20.93 -4.71 17.37
N LYS A 319 21.90 -4.11 18.09
CA LYS A 319 21.89 -2.68 18.43
C LYS A 319 21.76 -1.74 17.22
N ILE A 320 22.24 -2.16 16.03
CA ILE A 320 22.13 -1.35 14.81
C ILE A 320 20.66 -1.32 14.35
N ALA A 321 19.99 -2.46 14.32
CA ALA A 321 18.58 -2.53 13.97
C ALA A 321 17.69 -1.78 14.99
N GLN A 322 17.97 -1.96 16.28
CA GLN A 322 17.30 -1.21 17.35
C GLN A 322 17.37 0.31 17.11
N LYS A 323 18.58 0.85 16.87
CA LYS A 323 18.77 2.29 16.58
C LYS A 323 18.03 2.75 15.33
N GLN A 324 17.93 1.92 14.28
CA GLN A 324 17.16 2.26 13.07
C GLN A 324 15.67 2.36 13.37
N ILE A 325 15.12 1.42 14.14
CA ILE A 325 13.72 1.45 14.58
C ILE A 325 13.47 2.68 15.46
N GLU A 326 14.31 2.94 16.46
CA GLU A 326 14.19 4.12 17.34
C GLU A 326 14.22 5.44 16.55
N LYS A 327 15.14 5.55 15.57
CA LYS A 327 15.22 6.73 14.70
C LYS A 327 13.95 6.88 13.84
N ASN A 328 13.40 5.80 13.33
CA ASN A 328 12.13 5.80 12.61
C ASN A 328 10.99 6.29 13.53
N LEU A 329 10.88 5.73 14.73
CA LEU A 329 9.82 6.07 15.69
C LEU A 329 9.90 7.54 16.17
N SER A 330 11.10 8.09 16.27
CA SER A 330 11.34 9.47 16.72
C SER A 330 11.27 10.53 15.60
N TYR A 331 10.86 10.15 14.37
CA TYR A 331 10.76 11.10 13.26
C TYR A 331 9.74 12.20 13.58
N ASN A 332 10.20 13.46 13.52
CA ASN A 332 9.37 14.63 13.82
C ASN A 332 8.50 15.03 12.63
N MET A 333 7.18 15.19 12.86
CA MET A 333 6.20 15.64 11.87
C MET A 333 5.58 17.01 12.21
N ASP A 334 6.14 17.70 13.19
CA ASP A 334 5.59 18.95 13.73
C ASP A 334 6.02 20.18 12.91
N ASN A 335 5.61 20.19 11.63
CA ASN A 335 5.82 21.32 10.73
C ASN A 335 4.58 21.52 9.85
N TYR A 336 4.27 22.79 9.54
CA TYR A 336 3.36 23.16 8.47
C TYR A 336 4.06 22.97 7.13
N VAL A 337 3.41 22.25 6.21
CA VAL A 337 3.92 21.96 4.87
C VAL A 337 3.03 22.66 3.84
N PHE A 338 3.61 23.31 2.84
CA PHE A 338 2.85 24.09 1.85
C PHE A 338 3.55 24.18 0.50
N LEU A 339 2.78 24.57 -0.52
CA LEU A 339 3.25 25.01 -1.81
C LEU A 339 2.86 26.47 -2.05
N ASP A 340 3.71 27.22 -2.71
CA ASP A 340 3.33 28.57 -3.16
C ASP A 340 2.23 28.49 -4.21
N GLY A 341 1.33 29.47 -4.22
CA GLY A 341 0.30 29.61 -5.24
C GLY A 341 -1.02 28.89 -4.94
N ILE A 342 -1.08 28.10 -3.86
CA ILE A 342 -2.35 27.51 -3.37
C ILE A 342 -2.81 28.30 -2.16
N LYS A 343 -3.97 28.95 -2.24
CA LYS A 343 -4.53 29.74 -1.15
C LYS A 343 -5.41 28.86 -0.26
N GLU A 344 -5.46 29.24 1.05
CA GLU A 344 -6.31 28.52 2.02
C GLU A 344 -7.79 28.55 1.61
N ILE A 345 -8.29 29.71 1.13
CA ILE A 345 -9.69 29.87 0.73
C ILE A 345 -10.10 29.00 -0.47
N ASP A 346 -9.17 28.51 -1.25
CA ASP A 346 -9.48 27.72 -2.44
C ASP A 346 -9.94 26.28 -2.08
N LEU A 347 -9.61 25.81 -0.85
CA LEU A 347 -9.91 24.47 -0.34
C LEU A 347 -10.69 24.47 0.99
N THR A 348 -11.01 25.62 1.55
CA THR A 348 -11.91 25.76 2.70
C THR A 348 -13.32 26.13 2.21
#